data_982d69878749a97a0359738296da598c
#
_entry.id   982d69878749a97a0359738296da598c
#
_cell.length_a   1.000
_cell.length_b   1.000
_cell.length_c   1.000
_cell.angle_alpha   90.00
_cell.angle_beta   90.00
_cell.angle_gamma   90.00
#
_symmetry.space_group_name_H-M   'P 1'
#
loop_
_entity.id
_entity.type
_entity.pdbx_description
1 polymer ?
#
loop_
_entity_poly.entity_id
_entity_poly.type
_entity_poly.pdbx_seq_one_letter_code
_entity_poly.pdbx_strand_id
1 'polypeptide(L)' 'MNNLKLVTQIEEVAPVDIGDPNCKMIEPYLIGEQDTLSPWLVDCTNQNEFMISSDKILTILDPNPTLLEKYENLIK' A
#
# COMPACT_ATOMS: atom_id res chain seq x y z
N MET A 1 -4.91 -2.73 -19.27
CA MET A 1 -4.86 -1.83 -18.09
C MET A 1 -3.72 -2.27 -17.17
N ASN A 2 -2.91 -1.34 -16.74
CA ASN A 2 -1.79 -1.67 -15.87
C ASN A 2 -2.22 -1.64 -14.42
N ASN A 3 -1.81 -2.66 -13.68
CA ASN A 3 -2.05 -2.70 -12.24
C ASN A 3 -0.99 -1.88 -11.52
N LEU A 4 -1.38 -1.22 -10.45
CA LEU A 4 -0.45 -0.51 -9.59
C LEU A 4 0.29 -1.49 -8.70
N LYS A 5 1.56 -1.20 -8.45
CA LYS A 5 2.39 -1.93 -7.51
C LYS A 5 2.72 -1.01 -6.34
N LEU A 6 2.41 -1.45 -5.15
CA LEU A 6 2.62 -0.66 -3.94
C LEU A 6 3.43 -1.45 -2.92
N VAL A 7 4.25 -0.75 -2.16
CA VAL A 7 4.84 -1.30 -0.95
C VAL A 7 4.20 -0.57 0.23
N THR A 8 3.72 -1.34 1.22
CA THR A 8 2.93 -0.79 2.31
C THR A 8 2.90 -1.77 3.48
N GLN A 9 2.50 -1.29 4.64
CA GLN A 9 2.10 -2.14 5.75
C GLN A 9 0.61 -2.37 5.62
N ILE A 10 0.15 -3.61 5.80
CA ILE A 10 -1.26 -3.95 5.67
C ILE A 10 -1.76 -4.57 6.96
N GLU A 11 -2.91 -4.12 7.43
CA GLU A 11 -3.62 -4.70 8.57
C GLU A 11 -5.00 -5.15 8.13
N GLU A 12 -5.45 -6.30 8.64
CA GLU A 12 -6.83 -6.71 8.47
C GLU A 12 -7.71 -5.96 9.46
N VAL A 13 -8.88 -5.52 8.98
CA VAL A 13 -9.85 -4.79 9.78
C VAL A 13 -11.17 -5.52 9.69
N ALA A 14 -11.83 -5.73 10.83
CA ALA A 14 -13.16 -6.35 10.84
C ALA A 14 -14.18 -5.38 10.25
N PRO A 15 -14.85 -5.73 9.14
CA PRO A 15 -15.85 -4.85 8.56
C PRO A 15 -17.10 -4.78 9.43
N VAL A 16 -17.75 -3.64 9.46
CA VAL A 16 -19.01 -3.46 10.19
C VAL A 16 -20.17 -4.05 9.40
N ASP A 17 -20.19 -3.77 8.11
CA ASP A 17 -21.23 -4.21 7.18
C ASP A 17 -20.62 -4.92 5.98
N ILE A 18 -21.46 -5.71 5.28
CA ILE A 18 -21.04 -6.36 4.04
C ILE A 18 -20.69 -5.29 3.01
N GLY A 19 -19.52 -5.43 2.41
CA GLY A 19 -19.04 -4.47 1.41
C GLY A 19 -18.16 -3.37 1.95
N ASP A 20 -18.04 -3.25 3.27
CA ASP A 20 -17.12 -2.30 3.86
C ASP A 20 -15.66 -2.70 3.59
N PRO A 21 -14.75 -1.71 3.51
CA PRO A 21 -13.33 -2.03 3.40
C PRO A 21 -12.88 -2.89 4.57
N ASN A 22 -12.09 -3.92 4.27
CA ASN A 22 -11.62 -4.87 5.27
C ASN A 22 -10.10 -4.92 5.39
N CYS A 23 -9.41 -4.03 4.74
CA CYS A 23 -7.95 -3.90 4.85
C CYS A 23 -7.58 -2.45 5.02
N LYS A 24 -6.49 -2.22 5.74
CA LYS A 24 -5.94 -0.89 5.95
C LYS A 24 -4.50 -0.90 5.46
N MET A 25 -4.18 0.03 4.55
CA MET A 25 -2.82 0.24 4.09
C MET A 25 -2.20 1.40 4.85
N ILE A 26 -1.02 1.19 5.40
CA ILE A 26 -0.31 2.18 6.20
C ILE A 26 0.93 2.61 5.43
N GLU A 27 1.03 3.91 5.20
CA GLU A 27 2.13 4.54 4.47
C GLU A 27 2.46 3.84 3.14
N PRO A 28 1.48 3.76 2.21
CA PRO A 28 1.71 3.13 0.92
C PRO A 28 2.59 3.99 0.03
N TYR A 29 3.58 3.34 -0.59
CA TYR A 29 4.45 3.96 -1.59
C TYR A 29 4.26 3.27 -2.92
N LEU A 30 4.16 4.06 -3.98
CA LEU A 30 4.06 3.56 -5.34
C LEU A 30 5.44 3.11 -5.80
N ILE A 31 5.51 1.89 -6.35
CA ILE A 31 6.75 1.34 -6.89
C ILE A 31 6.83 1.73 -8.37
N GLY A 32 7.84 2.52 -8.71
CA GLY A 32 8.09 2.93 -10.08
C GLY A 32 9.19 2.10 -10.74
N GLU A 33 9.73 2.64 -11.82
CA GLU A 33 10.83 1.99 -12.53
C GLU A 33 12.07 1.94 -11.66
N GLN A 34 12.85 0.86 -11.79
CA GLN A 34 14.10 0.64 -11.05
C GLN A 34 13.90 0.71 -9.54
N ASP A 35 12.76 0.22 -9.08
CA ASP A 35 12.41 0.19 -7.65
C ASP A 35 12.43 1.57 -6.98
N THR A 36 12.09 2.62 -7.74
CA THR A 36 11.90 3.94 -7.15
C THR A 36 10.58 3.96 -6.37
N LEU A 37 10.59 4.66 -5.23
CA LEU A 37 9.41 4.75 -4.37
C LEU A 37 8.95 6.20 -4.25
N SER A 38 7.64 6.41 -4.38
CA SER A 38 7.03 7.72 -4.18
C SER A 38 5.75 7.56 -3.36
N PRO A 39 5.42 8.53 -2.48
CA PRO A 39 4.18 8.44 -1.70
C PRO A 39 2.97 8.35 -2.61
N TRP A 40 2.08 7.41 -2.30
CA TRP A 40 0.87 7.21 -3.09
C TRP A 40 -0.20 8.19 -2.65
N LEU A 41 -0.91 8.76 -3.61
CA LEU A 41 -2.02 9.68 -3.40
C LEU A 41 -1.65 10.98 -2.66
N VAL A 42 -0.37 11.34 -2.66
CA VAL A 42 0.09 12.54 -1.96
C VAL A 42 -0.57 13.82 -2.50
N ASP A 43 -0.90 13.83 -3.78
CA ASP A 43 -1.55 14.99 -4.40
C ASP A 43 -3.03 15.10 -4.06
N CYS A 44 -3.62 14.05 -3.49
CA CYS A 44 -5.04 14.00 -3.19
C CYS A 44 -5.34 14.25 -1.71
N THR A 45 -4.40 13.94 -0.83
CA THR A 45 -4.65 13.98 0.61
C THR A 45 -3.34 14.02 1.38
N ASN A 46 -3.40 14.53 2.61
CA ASN A 46 -2.30 14.44 3.56
C ASN A 46 -2.35 13.16 4.39
N GLN A 47 -3.34 12.34 4.14
CA GLN A 47 -3.56 11.09 4.85
C GLN A 47 -2.50 10.07 4.45
N ASN A 48 -2.01 9.29 5.40
CA ASN A 48 -1.03 8.23 5.13
C ASN A 48 -1.54 6.83 5.46
N GLU A 49 -2.82 6.71 5.79
CA GLU A 49 -3.47 5.42 6.03
C GLU A 49 -4.75 5.39 5.22
N PHE A 50 -5.00 4.29 4.51
CA PHE A 50 -6.12 4.18 3.59
C PHE A 50 -6.84 2.86 3.79
N MET A 51 -8.17 2.89 3.74
CA MET A 51 -8.97 1.68 3.74
C MET A 51 -9.13 1.18 2.32
N ILE A 52 -9.04 -0.12 2.14
CA ILE A 52 -9.19 -0.76 0.83
C ILE A 52 -9.91 -2.10 0.99
N SER A 53 -10.74 -2.44 0.02
CA SER A 53 -11.39 -3.75 -0.01
C SER A 53 -10.43 -4.81 -0.54
N SER A 54 -10.38 -5.97 0.10
CA SER A 54 -9.45 -7.02 -0.29
C SER A 54 -9.69 -7.52 -1.72
N ASP A 55 -10.91 -7.40 -2.23
CA ASP A 55 -11.22 -7.82 -3.60
C ASP A 55 -10.58 -6.90 -4.67
N LYS A 56 -10.04 -5.77 -4.28
CA LYS A 56 -9.28 -4.88 -5.17
C LYS A 56 -7.79 -5.19 -5.18
N ILE A 57 -7.36 -6.13 -4.36
CA ILE A 57 -5.96 -6.54 -4.26
C ILE A 57 -5.80 -7.83 -5.05
N LEU A 58 -4.93 -7.82 -6.07
CA LEU A 58 -4.69 -9.01 -6.87
C LEU A 58 -3.78 -9.99 -6.15
N THR A 59 -2.72 -9.52 -5.55
CA THR A 59 -1.70 -10.37 -4.94
C THR A 59 -0.99 -9.62 -3.84
N ILE A 60 -0.73 -10.32 -2.74
CA ILE A 60 0.11 -9.83 -1.66
C ILE A 60 1.33 -10.73 -1.58
N LEU A 61 2.52 -10.13 -1.59
CA LEU A 61 3.76 -10.90 -1.48
C LEU A 61 4.78 -10.11 -0.67
N ASP A 62 5.80 -10.82 -0.22
CA ASP A 62 6.87 -10.18 0.53
C ASP A 62 7.80 -9.43 -0.43
N PRO A 63 8.18 -8.19 -0.13
CA PRO A 63 9.12 -7.45 -0.96
C PRO A 63 10.51 -8.06 -0.86
N ASN A 64 11.32 -7.89 -1.92
CA ASN A 64 12.71 -8.30 -1.85
C ASN A 64 13.47 -7.41 -0.85
N PRO A 65 14.63 -7.87 -0.34
CA PRO A 65 15.35 -7.13 0.70
C PRO A 65 15.74 -5.70 0.32
N THR A 66 16.08 -5.46 -0.93
CA THR A 66 16.46 -4.13 -1.39
C THR A 66 15.28 -3.17 -1.33
N LEU A 67 14.13 -3.61 -1.81
CA LEU A 67 12.91 -2.81 -1.79
C LEU A 67 12.45 -2.55 -0.36
N LEU A 68 12.49 -3.58 0.47
CA LEU A 68 12.10 -3.46 1.88
C LEU A 68 12.98 -2.45 2.62
N GLU A 69 14.28 -2.50 2.38
CA GLU A 69 15.22 -1.56 2.99
C GLU A 69 14.92 -0.12 2.58
N LYS A 70 14.67 0.12 1.30
CA LYS A 70 14.31 1.45 0.81
C LYS A 70 13.05 1.96 1.49
N TYR A 71 12.04 1.10 1.59
CA TYR A 71 10.78 1.48 2.21
C TYR A 71 10.97 1.80 3.69
N GLU A 72 11.66 0.96 4.43
CA GLU A 72 11.88 1.18 5.86
C GLU A 72 12.64 2.49 6.12
N ASN A 73 13.57 2.84 5.26
CA ASN A 73 14.31 4.10 5.39
C ASN A 73 13.42 5.31 5.15
N LEU A 74 12.41 5.18 4.30
CA LEU A 74 11.50 6.28 3.99
C LEU A 74 10.46 6.52 5.10
N ILE A 75 10.06 5.47 5.81
CA ILE A 75 9.01 5.58 6.83
C ILE A 75 9.54 5.81 8.25
N LYS A 76 10.84 5.93 8.40
CA LYS A 76 11.44 6.22 9.71
C LYS A 76 11.07 7.60 10.21
#